data_f9a94648954420bb98902b465174ac93
#
_entry.id   f9a94648954420bb98902b465174ac93
#
_cell.length_a   1.000
_cell.length_b   1.000
_cell.length_c   1.000
_cell.angle_alpha   90.00
_cell.angle_beta   90.00
_cell.angle_gamma   90.00
#
_symmetry.space_group_name_H-M   'P 1'
#
loop_
_entity.id
_entity.type
_entity.pdbx_description
1 polymer ?
#
loop_
_entity_poly.entity_id
_entity_poly.type
_entity_poly.pdbx_seq_one_letter_code
_entity_poly.pdbx_strand_id
1 'polypeptide(L)' 'MVKIRLARGGSKKRPFYSIIVSDQRRQPSGRFIERIGFFNPMAVESEESLRIDTERANYWISQGAQPS' A
#
# COMPACT_ATOMS: atom_id res chain seq x y z
N MET A 1 -12.61 -11.11 1.19
CA MET A 1 -11.86 -10.53 2.33
C MET A 1 -10.99 -9.39 1.85
N VAL A 2 -11.03 -8.28 2.54
CA VAL A 2 -10.23 -7.10 2.19
C VAL A 2 -8.88 -7.16 2.90
N LYS A 3 -7.82 -6.84 2.16
CA LYS A 3 -6.47 -6.85 2.71
C LYS A 3 -5.75 -5.54 2.42
N ILE A 4 -4.90 -5.14 3.36
CA ILE A 4 -3.98 -4.02 3.17
C ILE A 4 -2.62 -4.63 2.84
N ARG A 5 -2.06 -4.28 1.70
CA ARG A 5 -0.81 -4.89 1.25
C ARG A 5 0.06 -3.91 0.48
N LEU A 6 1.31 -4.30 0.23
CA LEU A 6 2.23 -3.53 -0.59
C LEU A 6 2.14 -3.98 -2.04
N ALA A 7 2.05 -3.02 -2.94
CA ALA A 7 2.10 -3.28 -4.38
C ALA A 7 3.38 -2.65 -4.92
N ARG A 8 4.20 -3.45 -5.57
CA ARG A 8 5.47 -2.96 -6.11
C ARG A 8 5.26 -2.13 -7.37
N GLY A 9 5.93 -0.99 -7.42
CA GLY A 9 6.00 -0.15 -8.59
C GLY A 9 7.42 0.35 -8.78
N GLY A 10 7.59 1.34 -9.66
CA GLY A 10 8.89 1.93 -9.93
C GLY A 10 9.74 1.09 -10.87
N SER A 11 11.01 1.44 -11.00
CA SER A 11 11.95 0.76 -11.89
C SER A 11 12.62 -0.42 -11.19
N LYS A 12 13.32 -1.25 -11.97
CA LYS A 12 14.05 -2.40 -11.42
C LYS A 12 15.08 -2.00 -10.37
N LYS A 13 15.73 -0.86 -10.56
CA LYS A 13 16.80 -0.40 -9.66
C LYS A 13 16.29 0.47 -8.53
N ARG A 14 15.06 0.97 -8.63
CA ARG A 14 14.46 1.83 -7.62
C ARG A 14 13.06 1.35 -7.30
N PRO A 15 12.94 0.31 -6.51
CA PRO A 15 11.63 -0.19 -6.13
C PRO A 15 10.88 0.85 -5.31
N PHE A 16 9.60 0.93 -5.55
CA PHE A 16 8.69 1.82 -4.83
C PHE A 16 7.42 1.04 -4.54
N TYR A 17 6.98 1.08 -3.31
CA TYR A 17 5.82 0.30 -2.90
C TYR A 17 4.67 1.21 -2.56
N SER A 18 3.50 0.91 -3.10
CA SER A 18 2.26 1.56 -2.69
C SER A 18 1.58 0.71 -1.63
N ILE A 19 1.09 1.34 -0.57
CA ILE A 19 0.29 0.66 0.44
C ILE A 19 -1.16 0.75 -0.04
N ILE A 20 -1.73 -0.39 -0.38
CA ILE A 20 -3.05 -0.45 -1.01
C ILE A 20 -4.00 -1.32 -0.21
N VAL A 21 -5.28 -1.00 -0.37
CA VAL A 21 -6.38 -1.82 0.13
C VAL A 21 -6.96 -2.55 -1.06
N SER A 22 -6.99 -3.86 -1.02
CA SER A 22 -7.52 -4.65 -2.13
C SER A 22 -8.39 -5.79 -1.64
N ASP A 23 -9.28 -6.24 -2.52
CA ASP A 23 -10.09 -7.42 -2.26
C ASP A 23 -9.29 -8.64 -2.70
N GLN A 24 -9.16 -9.61 -1.80
CA GLN A 24 -8.45 -10.86 -2.07
C GLN A 24 -8.99 -11.60 -3.30
N ARG A 25 -10.26 -11.42 -3.61
CA ARG A 25 -10.90 -12.08 -4.74
C ARG A 25 -10.59 -11.44 -6.09
N ARG A 26 -10.13 -10.21 -6.06
CA ARG A 26 -9.83 -9.47 -7.29
C ARG A 26 -8.37 -9.55 -7.61
N GLN A 27 -7.94 -10.71 -7.99
CA GLN A 27 -6.61 -10.93 -8.49
C GLN A 27 -6.62 -10.95 -10.00
N PRO A 28 -5.50 -10.69 -10.59
CA PRO A 28 -4.30 -10.02 -10.13
C PRO A 28 -4.24 -8.60 -10.66
N SER A 29 -3.81 -8.29 -11.66
CA SER A 29 -3.74 -7.11 -12.54
C SER A 29 -3.73 -5.74 -11.87
N GLY A 30 -3.24 -5.66 -10.63
CA GLY A 30 -3.00 -4.38 -9.99
C GLY A 30 -4.24 -3.59 -9.59
N ARG A 31 -5.40 -4.19 -9.63
CA ARG A 31 -6.61 -3.51 -9.18
C ARG A 31 -6.68 -3.48 -7.68
N PHE A 32 -7.00 -2.33 -7.14
CA PHE A 32 -7.15 -2.14 -5.71
C PHE A 32 -8.32 -1.19 -5.44
N ILE A 33 -8.79 -1.21 -4.19
CA ILE A 33 -9.90 -0.36 -3.78
C ILE A 33 -9.42 1.06 -3.54
N GLU A 34 -8.29 1.20 -2.81
CA GLU A 34 -7.78 2.50 -2.43
C GLU A 34 -6.29 2.41 -2.15
N ARG A 35 -5.57 3.49 -2.47
CA ARG A 35 -4.17 3.64 -2.08
C ARG A 35 -4.12 4.53 -0.85
N ILE A 36 -3.56 4.03 0.23
CA ILE A 36 -3.53 4.74 1.51
C ILE A 36 -2.14 5.19 1.92
N GLY A 37 -1.14 4.94 1.10
CA GLY A 37 0.21 5.38 1.42
C GLY A 37 1.24 4.80 0.51
N PHE A 38 2.51 4.99 0.87
CA PHE A 38 3.62 4.44 0.10
C PHE A 38 4.82 4.14 1.01
N PHE A 39 5.70 3.29 0.51
CA PHE A 39 6.98 3.00 1.14
C PHE A 39 8.06 3.07 0.07
N ASN A 40 9.07 3.91 0.31
CA ASN A 40 10.21 4.07 -0.60
C ASN A 40 11.49 3.67 0.12
N PRO A 41 11.94 2.41 -0.05
CA PRO A 41 13.15 1.95 0.65
C PRO A 41 14.44 2.59 0.15
N MET A 42 14.39 3.25 -1.01
CA MET A 42 15.54 3.91 -1.60
C MET A 42 15.53 5.41 -1.38
N ALA A 43 14.69 5.90 -0.47
CA ALA A 43 14.60 7.33 -0.21
C ALA A 43 15.91 7.87 0.36
N VAL A 44 16.34 9.04 -0.15
CA VAL A 44 17.45 9.77 0.43
C VAL A 44 16.93 10.66 1.57
N GLU A 45 17.84 11.28 2.33
CA GLU A 45 17.48 12.06 3.52
C GLU A 45 16.40 13.11 3.28
N SER A 46 16.41 13.72 2.11
CA SER A 46 15.45 14.77 1.77
C SER A 46 14.10 14.24 1.31
N GLU A 47 13.94 12.93 1.18
CA GLU A 47 12.71 12.31 0.69
C GLU A 47 12.00 11.56 1.82
N GLU A 48 10.68 11.48 1.73
CA GLU A 48 9.93 10.64 2.64
C GLU A 48 10.12 9.17 2.27
N SER A 49 10.49 8.35 3.26
CA SER A 49 10.64 6.91 3.04
C SER A 49 9.34 6.16 3.25
N LEU A 50 8.45 6.69 4.09
CA LEU A 50 7.19 6.05 4.39
C LEU A 50 6.14 7.10 4.66
N ARG A 51 4.98 6.90 4.08
CA ARG A 51 3.81 7.73 4.36
C ARG A 51 2.58 6.85 4.37
N ILE A 52 1.72 7.05 5.35
CA ILE A 52 0.46 6.32 5.42
C ILE A 52 -0.63 7.23 5.95
N ASP A 53 -1.81 7.13 5.34
CA ASP A 53 -3.00 7.80 5.83
C ASP A 53 -3.57 6.96 6.96
N THR A 54 -3.27 7.37 8.19
CA THR A 54 -3.66 6.59 9.37
C THR A 54 -5.17 6.56 9.57
N GLU A 55 -5.87 7.60 9.19
CA GLU A 55 -7.33 7.62 9.29
C GLU A 55 -7.96 6.57 8.38
N ARG A 56 -7.46 6.48 7.14
CA ARG A 56 -7.97 5.50 6.20
C ARG A 56 -7.56 4.08 6.59
N ALA A 57 -6.33 3.93 7.07
CA ALA A 57 -5.87 2.62 7.55
C ALA A 57 -6.75 2.14 8.70
N ASN A 58 -7.03 3.01 9.67
CA ASN A 58 -7.90 2.67 10.80
C ASN A 58 -9.32 2.36 10.35
N TYR A 59 -9.82 3.13 9.39
CA TYR A 59 -11.13 2.87 8.81
C TYR A 59 -11.22 1.44 8.26
N TRP A 60 -10.25 1.06 7.42
CA TRP A 60 -10.28 -0.26 6.80
C TRP A 60 -10.06 -1.38 7.80
N ILE A 61 -9.21 -1.16 8.81
CA ILE A 61 -9.03 -2.15 9.87
C ILE A 61 -10.34 -2.33 10.64
N SER A 62 -11.06 -1.24 10.92
CA SER A 62 -12.35 -1.32 11.60
C SER A 62 -13.41 -2.03 10.76
N GLN A 63 -13.25 -2.05 9.44
CA GLN A 63 -14.13 -2.77 8.54
C GLN A 63 -13.70 -4.22 8.34
N GLY A 64 -12.69 -4.69 9.05
CA GLY A 64 -12.25 -6.06 8.99
C GLY A 64 -11.10 -6.32 8.02
N ALA A 65 -10.48 -5.30 7.46
CA ALA A 65 -9.32 -5.48 6.59
C ALA A 65 -8.14 -6.03 7.40
N GLN A 66 -7.41 -6.95 6.80
CA GLN A 66 -6.26 -7.57 7.45
C GLN A 66 -4.97 -7.08 6.80
N PRO A 67 -3.98 -6.67 7.61
CA PRO A 67 -2.68 -6.35 7.08
C PRO A 67 -1.98 -7.63 6.60
N SER A 68 -1.26 -7.46 5.54
CA SER A 68 -0.55 -8.58 4.90
C SER A 68 0.93 -8.52 5.23
#